data_b17246263c17fc3693c885c60f7987a5
#
_entry.id   b17246263c17fc3693c885c60f7987a5
#
_cell.length_a   1.000
_cell.length_b   1.000
_cell.length_c   1.000
_cell.angle_alpha   90.00
_cell.angle_beta   90.00
_cell.angle_gamma   90.00
#
_symmetry.space_group_name_H-M   'P 1'
#
loop_
_entity.id
_entity.type
_entity.pdbx_description
1 polymer ?
#
loop_
_entity_poly.entity_id
_entity_poly.type
_entity_poly.pdbx_seq_one_letter_code
_entity_poly.pdbx_strand_id
1 'polypeptide(L)'
;MKYNVEVLVTLKENVRDPQGTAVDTVLKRTGLEDNAGVRVGKYFTLTVSAKNDDEAKEKADRICGDVLSNPILESYKIGRFEKL
;
A
#
# COMPACT_ATOMS: atom_id res chain seq x y z
N MET A 1 14.41 -11.39 -16.83
CA MET A 1 14.93 -10.45 -15.83
C MET A 1 14.02 -10.43 -14.63
N LYS A 2 14.55 -10.13 -13.46
CA LYS A 2 13.78 -10.07 -12.22
C LYS A 2 13.86 -8.67 -11.63
N TYR A 3 12.77 -8.26 -11.00
CA TYR A 3 12.62 -6.94 -10.42
C TYR A 3 12.04 -7.06 -9.02
N ASN A 4 12.59 -6.29 -8.07
CA ASN A 4 12.00 -6.14 -6.75
C ASN A 4 11.07 -4.95 -6.78
N VAL A 5 9.85 -5.15 -6.29
CA VAL A 5 8.81 -4.12 -6.31
C VAL A 5 8.23 -3.96 -4.91
N GLU A 6 8.12 -2.73 -4.47
CA GLU A 6 7.44 -2.38 -3.22
C GLU A 6 6.09 -1.77 -3.53
N VAL A 7 5.07 -2.21 -2.82
CA VAL A 7 3.69 -1.74 -3.04
C VAL A 7 3.08 -1.33 -1.71
N LEU A 8 2.47 -0.16 -1.69
CA LEU A 8 1.67 0.33 -0.57
C LEU A 8 0.21 0.26 -0.97
N VAL A 9 -0.59 -0.39 -0.14
CA VAL A 9 -2.04 -0.51 -0.34
C VAL A 9 -2.73 0.18 0.83
N THR A 10 -3.56 1.16 0.54
CA THR A 10 -4.26 1.94 1.58
C THR A 10 -5.74 2.01 1.26
N LEU A 11 -6.55 2.24 2.28
CA LEU A 11 -7.96 2.52 2.08
C LEU A 11 -8.13 3.87 1.38
N LYS A 12 -9.14 3.96 0.51
CA LYS A 12 -9.51 5.24 -0.11
C LYS A 12 -9.92 6.23 0.98
N GLU A 13 -9.72 7.52 0.72
CA GLU A 13 -9.96 8.56 1.72
C GLU A 13 -11.37 8.55 2.31
N ASN A 14 -12.37 8.22 1.52
CA ASN A 14 -13.76 8.20 1.95
C ASN A 14 -14.16 6.90 2.64
N VAL A 15 -13.24 5.95 2.79
CA VAL A 15 -13.49 4.67 3.46
C VAL A 15 -13.06 4.78 4.91
N ARG A 16 -13.94 4.35 5.81
CA ARG A 16 -13.65 4.35 7.25
C ARG A 16 -12.51 3.38 7.56
N ASP A 17 -11.59 3.82 8.41
CA ASP A 17 -10.44 3.03 8.86
C ASP A 17 -10.54 2.76 10.37
N PRO A 18 -11.14 1.63 10.79
CA PRO A 18 -11.28 1.33 12.22
C PRO A 18 -9.95 1.10 12.92
N GLN A 19 -8.93 0.62 12.20
CA GLN A 19 -7.60 0.42 12.78
C GLN A 19 -6.92 1.77 13.04
N GLY A 20 -7.02 2.71 12.10
CA GLY A 20 -6.50 4.05 12.28
C GLY A 20 -7.20 4.77 13.42
N THR A 21 -8.52 4.63 13.53
CA THR A 21 -9.31 5.21 14.61
C THR A 21 -8.87 4.65 15.98
N ALA A 22 -8.59 3.35 16.04
CA ALA A 22 -8.13 2.73 17.28
C ALA A 22 -6.77 3.30 17.73
N VAL A 23 -5.86 3.55 16.80
CA VAL A 23 -4.57 4.18 17.09
C VAL A 23 -4.78 5.62 17.56
N ASP A 24 -5.65 6.38 16.90
CA ASP A 24 -5.99 7.74 17.31
C ASP A 24 -6.49 7.79 18.76
N THR A 25 -7.30 6.81 19.16
CA THR A 25 -7.81 6.69 20.52
C THR A 25 -6.67 6.52 21.54
N VAL A 26 -5.66 5.70 21.18
CA VAL A 26 -4.47 5.50 22.03
C VAL A 26 -3.68 6.80 22.15
N LEU A 27 -3.51 7.53 21.05
CA LEU A 27 -2.80 8.82 21.06
C LEU A 27 -3.46 9.80 22.03
N LYS A 28 -4.79 9.86 22.03
CA LYS A 28 -5.53 10.73 22.97
C LYS A 28 -5.29 10.34 24.42
N ARG A 29 -5.25 9.04 24.72
CA ARG A 29 -5.06 8.56 26.09
C ARG A 29 -3.63 8.73 26.60
N THR A 30 -2.66 8.81 25.72
CA THR A 30 -1.24 8.89 26.09
C THR A 30 -0.69 10.31 26.11
N GLY A 31 -1.55 11.32 25.99
CA GLY A 31 -1.13 12.73 26.01
C GLY A 31 -0.57 13.23 24.69
N LEU A 32 -0.86 12.52 23.60
CA LEU A 32 -0.39 12.87 22.26
C LEU A 32 -1.57 13.27 21.36
N GLU A 33 -2.60 13.83 21.95
CA GLU A 33 -3.85 14.19 21.27
C GLU A 33 -3.70 15.26 20.20
N ASP A 34 -2.58 15.97 20.18
CA ASP A 34 -2.28 16.93 19.10
C ASP A 34 -1.91 16.22 17.80
N ASN A 35 -1.71 14.92 17.88
CA ASN A 35 -1.36 14.08 16.74
C ASN A 35 -2.53 13.14 16.43
N ALA A 36 -3.00 13.15 15.22
CA ALA A 36 -4.19 12.42 14.84
C ALA A 36 -4.21 12.16 13.33
N GLY A 37 -5.28 11.53 12.86
CA GLY A 37 -5.45 11.25 11.45
C GLY A 37 -4.68 10.01 11.00
N VAL A 38 -4.51 9.06 11.89
CA VAL A 38 -3.79 7.82 11.58
C VAL A 38 -4.57 6.99 10.57
N ARG A 39 -3.89 6.55 9.53
CA ARG A 39 -4.43 5.64 8.52
C ARG A 39 -3.54 4.41 8.47
N VAL A 40 -4.15 3.24 8.41
CA VAL A 40 -3.43 1.96 8.37
C VAL A 40 -3.47 1.41 6.96
N GLY A 41 -2.36 0.88 6.50
CA GLY A 41 -2.27 0.26 5.18
C GLY A 41 -1.41 -0.98 5.21
N LYS A 42 -1.24 -1.57 4.03
CA LYS A 42 -0.42 -2.76 3.84
C LYS A 42 0.79 -2.40 3.01
N TYR A 43 1.89 -3.06 3.32
CA TYR A 43 3.13 -2.93 2.57
C TYR A 43 3.53 -4.31 2.05
N PHE A 44 3.69 -4.41 0.74
CA PHE A 44 4.09 -5.64 0.07
C PHE A 44 5.45 -5.48 -0.58
N THR A 45 6.22 -6.55 -0.58
CA THR A 45 7.40 -6.67 -1.45
C THR A 45 7.22 -7.92 -2.29
N LEU A 46 7.54 -7.82 -3.57
CA LEU A 46 7.43 -8.97 -4.47
C LEU A 46 8.51 -8.91 -5.54
N THR A 47 8.78 -10.07 -6.12
CA THR A 47 9.69 -10.20 -7.25
C THR A 47 8.87 -10.48 -8.51
N VAL A 48 9.08 -9.66 -9.52
CA VAL A 48 8.38 -9.78 -10.81
C VAL A 48 9.38 -10.26 -11.86
N SER A 49 9.01 -11.29 -12.62
CA SER A 49 9.80 -11.77 -13.77
C SER A 49 9.24 -11.16 -15.05
N ALA A 50 10.09 -10.56 -15.84
CA ALA A 50 9.69 -9.91 -17.09
C ALA A 50 10.85 -9.84 -18.08
N LYS A 51 10.54 -9.59 -19.34
CA LYS A 51 11.54 -9.47 -20.40
C LYS A 51 12.25 -8.13 -20.39
N ASN A 52 11.54 -7.10 -19.94
CA ASN A 52 12.06 -5.72 -19.90
C ASN A 52 11.32 -4.91 -18.85
N ASP A 53 11.75 -3.66 -18.66
CA ASP A 53 11.18 -2.76 -17.64
C ASP A 53 9.69 -2.48 -17.88
N ASP A 54 9.29 -2.28 -19.13
CA ASP A 54 7.90 -1.96 -19.46
C ASP A 54 6.97 -3.13 -19.11
N GLU A 55 7.36 -4.34 -19.46
CA GLU A 55 6.62 -5.55 -19.11
C GLU A 55 6.57 -5.75 -17.62
N ALA A 56 7.66 -5.47 -16.90
CA ALA A 56 7.70 -5.59 -15.45
C ALA A 56 6.72 -4.63 -14.78
N LYS A 57 6.66 -3.38 -15.24
CA LYS A 57 5.72 -2.38 -14.71
C LYS A 57 4.27 -2.78 -14.98
N GLU A 58 3.99 -3.26 -16.18
CA GLU A 58 2.66 -3.72 -16.56
C GLU A 58 2.21 -4.88 -15.68
N LYS A 59 3.08 -5.87 -15.48
CA LYS A 59 2.80 -7.00 -14.60
C LYS A 59 2.60 -6.56 -13.16
N ALA A 60 3.44 -5.66 -12.68
CA ALA A 60 3.34 -5.15 -11.31
C ALA A 60 2.00 -4.43 -11.10
N ASP A 61 1.59 -3.57 -12.02
CA ASP A 61 0.30 -2.89 -11.94
C ASP A 61 -0.87 -3.87 -11.92
N ARG A 62 -0.80 -4.88 -12.76
CA ARG A 62 -1.83 -5.92 -12.82
C ARG A 62 -1.93 -6.70 -11.52
N ILE A 63 -0.80 -7.08 -10.95
CA ILE A 63 -0.76 -7.78 -9.66
C ILE A 63 -1.34 -6.90 -8.56
N CYS A 64 -0.97 -5.63 -8.53
CA CYS A 64 -1.47 -4.68 -7.54
C CYS A 64 -3.00 -4.54 -7.61
N GLY A 65 -3.54 -4.37 -8.81
CA GLY A 65 -4.97 -4.15 -9.01
C GLY A 65 -5.80 -5.40 -8.82
N ASP A 66 -5.32 -6.55 -9.32
CA ASP A 66 -6.10 -7.78 -9.35
C ASP A 66 -5.93 -8.66 -8.11
N VAL A 67 -4.77 -8.58 -7.47
CA VAL A 67 -4.41 -9.52 -6.41
C VAL A 67 -4.19 -8.83 -5.05
N LEU A 68 -3.43 -7.75 -5.02
CA LEU A 68 -2.98 -7.15 -3.76
C LEU A 68 -3.99 -6.18 -3.16
N SER A 69 -4.86 -5.60 -3.95
CA SER A 69 -5.81 -4.61 -3.47
C SER A 69 -7.24 -4.94 -3.87
N ASN A 70 -8.18 -4.38 -3.11
CA ASN A 70 -9.59 -4.37 -3.45
C ASN A 70 -9.90 -3.01 -4.09
N PRO A 71 -10.09 -2.92 -5.42
CA PRO A 71 -10.21 -1.64 -6.11
C PRO A 71 -11.43 -0.81 -5.69
N ILE A 72 -12.41 -1.43 -5.05
CA ILE A 72 -13.60 -0.73 -4.55
C ILE A 72 -13.25 0.07 -3.30
N LEU A 73 -12.47 -0.51 -2.40
CA LEU A 73 -12.18 0.06 -1.08
C LEU A 73 -10.77 0.63 -0.95
N GLU A 74 -9.85 0.17 -1.78
CA GLU A 74 -8.43 0.43 -1.63
C GLU A 74 -7.81 1.07 -2.86
N SER A 75 -6.72 1.79 -2.62
CA SER A 75 -5.83 2.29 -3.66
C SER A 75 -4.45 1.70 -3.45
N TYR A 76 -3.66 1.62 -4.49
CA TYR A 76 -2.28 1.17 -4.35
C TYR A 76 -1.32 2.18 -4.96
N LYS A 77 -0.09 2.12 -4.48
CA LYS A 77 1.02 2.91 -5.00
C LYS A 77 2.25 2.03 -5.07
N ILE A 78 2.91 2.00 -6.23
CA ILE A 78 4.18 1.32 -6.38
C ILE A 78 5.26 2.26 -5.86
N GLY A 79 6.03 1.79 -4.89
CA GLY A 79 7.16 2.53 -4.34
C GLY A 79 8.43 2.22 -5.10
N ARG A 80 9.40 1.58 -4.44
CA ARG A 80 10.65 1.21 -5.09
C ARG A 80 10.41 0.14 -6.17
N PHE A 81 11.01 0.36 -7.31
CA PHE A 81 11.00 -0.57 -8.44
C PHE A 81 12.44 -0.74 -8.89
N GLU A 82 13.01 -1.90 -8.64
CA GLU A 82 14.45 -2.12 -8.77
C GLU A 82 14.75 -3.39 -9.56
N LYS A 83 15.51 -3.22 -10.63
CA LYS A 83 15.97 -4.35 -11.43
C LYS A 83 17.10 -5.08 -10.69
N LEU A 84 16.98 -6.40 -10.63
CA LEU A 84 17.99 -7.26 -10.01
C LEU A 84 19.08 -7.68 -10.98
#